data_5d74e70f522c3547cbe5f231f17022cf
#
_entry.id   5d74e70f522c3547cbe5f231f17022cf
#
_cell.length_a   1.000
_cell.length_b   1.000
_cell.length_c   1.000
_cell.angle_alpha   90.00
_cell.angle_beta   90.00
_cell.angle_gamma   90.00
#
_symmetry.space_group_name_H-M   'P 1'
#
loop_
_entity.id
_entity.type
_entity.pdbx_description
1 polymer ?
#
loop_
_entity_poly.entity_id
_entity_poly.type
_entity_poly.pdbx_seq_one_letter_code
_entity_poly.pdbx_strand_id
1 'polypeptide(L)'
;MKEFFYETIIKTNAPEIFKEFAFELGITCIEEADFGFIIRDEEEPKNLEFAFLEYKNALENATNLEINLEISSSKKENLDWINEYKKGVEPIAVGRFFVRPSWCEKADLKDKNGQNLIDIIIDPALAFGSGHHESTNMCLGLISKYAKPEFSGLDVGCGSGILSIALAKTGVKVSSCDTDEQAVSATKENALKNGVKLDNIWVGSVNNSQKKYDIVVANIIADVILMLQNDLKKSVENGGILILSGILEKYLDRIKSSFSDLNLVEVSQKNEWVSLVFKK
;
A
#
# COMPACT_ATOMS: atom_id res chain seq x y z
N MET A 1 -9.33 -8.05 4.15
CA MET A 1 -10.58 -8.20 3.38
C MET A 1 -11.25 -9.48 3.87
N LYS A 2 -12.49 -9.41 4.35
CA LYS A 2 -13.21 -10.61 4.81
C LYS A 2 -13.50 -11.55 3.63
N GLU A 3 -13.61 -12.84 3.90
CA GLU A 3 -13.89 -13.86 2.87
C GLU A 3 -15.29 -13.72 2.25
N PHE A 4 -16.14 -12.85 2.82
CA PHE A 4 -17.50 -12.57 2.38
C PHE A 4 -17.89 -11.13 2.69
N PHE A 5 -18.89 -10.66 1.96
CA PHE A 5 -19.59 -9.39 2.21
C PHE A 5 -21.09 -9.60 2.12
N TYR A 6 -21.86 -8.66 2.64
CA TYR A 6 -23.30 -8.61 2.48
C TYR A 6 -23.66 -7.62 1.37
N GLU A 7 -24.48 -8.08 0.44
CA GLU A 7 -25.04 -7.26 -0.62
C GLU A 7 -26.52 -7.07 -0.34
N THR A 8 -26.94 -5.82 -0.13
CA THR A 8 -28.33 -5.45 0.11
C THR A 8 -28.83 -4.65 -1.09
N ILE A 9 -29.79 -5.22 -1.81
CA ILE A 9 -30.42 -4.60 -2.97
C ILE A 9 -31.68 -3.87 -2.51
N ILE A 10 -31.76 -2.59 -2.82
CA ILE A 10 -32.89 -1.72 -2.51
C ILE A 10 -33.54 -1.30 -3.82
N LYS A 11 -34.77 -1.77 -4.07
CA LYS A 11 -35.59 -1.34 -5.19
C LYS A 11 -36.65 -0.36 -4.69
N THR A 12 -36.67 0.82 -5.27
CA THR A 12 -37.59 1.87 -4.86
C THR A 12 -37.85 2.88 -5.98
N ASN A 13 -39.03 3.50 -5.94
CA ASN A 13 -39.40 4.63 -6.80
C ASN A 13 -38.93 5.99 -6.24
N ALA A 14 -38.27 5.99 -5.07
CA ALA A 14 -37.71 7.19 -4.43
C ALA A 14 -36.23 7.02 -4.03
N PRO A 15 -35.33 6.66 -4.97
CA PRO A 15 -33.96 6.26 -4.64
C PRO A 15 -33.16 7.35 -3.94
N GLU A 16 -33.30 8.61 -4.32
CA GLU A 16 -32.52 9.70 -3.74
C GLU A 16 -32.82 9.88 -2.24
N ILE A 17 -34.10 9.80 -1.85
CA ILE A 17 -34.50 9.95 -0.46
C ILE A 17 -33.93 8.82 0.40
N PHE A 18 -33.97 7.58 -0.10
CA PHE A 18 -33.43 6.44 0.63
C PHE A 18 -31.90 6.39 0.63
N LYS A 19 -31.21 6.93 -0.40
CA LYS A 19 -29.76 7.10 -0.38
C LYS A 19 -29.33 8.11 0.68
N GLU A 20 -30.00 9.27 0.78
CA GLU A 20 -29.73 10.24 1.84
C GLU A 20 -29.90 9.62 3.22
N PHE A 21 -30.98 8.91 3.45
CA PHE A 21 -31.19 8.21 4.72
C PHE A 21 -30.14 7.12 5.00
N ALA A 22 -29.68 6.40 3.98
CA ALA A 22 -28.57 5.45 4.12
C ALA A 22 -27.27 6.14 4.56
N PHE A 23 -26.96 7.32 4.02
CA PHE A 23 -25.82 8.11 4.45
C PHE A 23 -25.95 8.59 5.89
N GLU A 24 -27.14 8.99 6.34
CA GLU A 24 -27.41 9.34 7.75
C GLU A 24 -27.21 8.16 8.69
N LEU A 25 -27.46 6.93 8.23
CA LEU A 25 -27.18 5.70 8.96
C LEU A 25 -25.68 5.32 8.95
N GLY A 26 -24.83 6.11 8.30
CA GLY A 26 -23.38 5.89 8.23
C GLY A 26 -22.93 4.95 7.12
N ILE A 27 -23.81 4.61 6.17
CA ILE A 27 -23.46 3.76 5.02
C ILE A 27 -22.70 4.62 4.00
N THR A 28 -21.52 4.21 3.63
CA THR A 28 -20.62 4.97 2.73
C THR A 28 -20.44 4.33 1.36
N CYS A 29 -20.80 3.06 1.19
CA CYS A 29 -20.63 2.32 -0.06
C CYS A 29 -21.98 2.01 -0.70
N ILE A 30 -22.40 2.86 -1.63
CA ILE A 30 -23.66 2.75 -2.37
C ILE A 30 -23.34 2.73 -3.87
N GLU A 31 -23.88 1.75 -4.58
CA GLU A 31 -23.82 1.65 -6.04
C GLU A 31 -25.22 1.94 -6.62
N GLU A 32 -25.30 2.85 -7.57
CA GLU A 32 -26.54 3.21 -8.24
C GLU A 32 -26.97 2.13 -9.24
N ALA A 33 -28.28 1.89 -9.33
CA ALA A 33 -28.90 0.99 -10.28
C ALA A 33 -30.23 1.55 -10.80
N ASP A 34 -30.63 1.16 -12.00
CA ASP A 34 -31.89 1.62 -12.63
C ASP A 34 -33.15 1.34 -11.80
N PHE A 35 -33.08 0.36 -10.90
CA PHE A 35 -34.19 -0.04 -10.01
C PHE A 35 -34.11 0.60 -8.62
N GLY A 36 -33.04 1.36 -8.30
CA GLY A 36 -32.75 1.92 -6.99
C GLY A 36 -31.26 1.94 -6.70
N PHE A 37 -30.78 1.17 -5.71
CA PHE A 37 -29.35 1.12 -5.39
C PHE A 37 -28.98 -0.17 -4.64
N ILE A 38 -27.67 -0.41 -4.55
CA ILE A 38 -27.07 -1.56 -3.88
C ILE A 38 -26.11 -1.07 -2.81
N ILE A 39 -26.25 -1.64 -1.61
CA ILE A 39 -25.33 -1.41 -0.48
C ILE A 39 -24.44 -2.65 -0.35
N ARG A 40 -23.13 -2.45 -0.19
CA ARG A 40 -22.20 -3.53 0.17
C ARG A 40 -21.48 -3.20 1.47
N ASP A 41 -21.54 -4.14 2.41
CA ASP A 41 -20.93 -4.00 3.73
C ASP A 41 -20.26 -5.31 4.16
N GLU A 42 -19.21 -5.20 4.98
CA GLU A 42 -18.55 -6.36 5.60
C GLU A 42 -19.32 -6.87 6.83
N GLU A 43 -20.28 -6.10 7.35
CA GLU A 43 -21.14 -6.45 8.45
C GLU A 43 -22.56 -6.81 7.99
N GLU A 44 -23.21 -7.73 8.71
CA GLU A 44 -24.57 -8.12 8.42
C GLU A 44 -25.54 -6.96 8.68
N PRO A 45 -26.35 -6.52 7.70
CA PRO A 45 -27.22 -5.35 7.83
C PRO A 45 -28.51 -5.67 8.63
N LYS A 46 -28.36 -6.19 9.87
CA LYS A 46 -29.47 -6.71 10.68
C LYS A 46 -30.61 -5.71 10.93
N ASN A 47 -30.31 -4.42 10.99
CA ASN A 47 -31.28 -3.38 11.31
C ASN A 47 -31.65 -2.50 10.11
N LEU A 48 -31.02 -2.70 8.96
CA LEU A 48 -31.18 -1.84 7.79
C LEU A 48 -32.57 -1.95 7.18
N GLU A 49 -33.05 -3.18 7.02
CA GLU A 49 -34.39 -3.44 6.50
C GLU A 49 -35.47 -2.81 7.39
N PHE A 50 -35.37 -3.01 8.69
CA PHE A 50 -36.28 -2.39 9.65
C PHE A 50 -36.25 -0.87 9.58
N ALA A 51 -35.06 -0.26 9.58
CA ALA A 51 -34.92 1.19 9.52
C ALA A 51 -35.53 1.79 8.24
N PHE A 52 -35.32 1.14 7.11
CA PHE A 52 -35.87 1.57 5.83
C PHE A 52 -37.39 1.41 5.75
N LEU A 53 -37.95 0.35 6.33
CA LEU A 53 -39.40 0.17 6.40
C LEU A 53 -40.06 1.22 7.31
N GLU A 54 -39.46 1.51 8.47
CA GLU A 54 -39.96 2.58 9.37
C GLU A 54 -39.88 3.96 8.71
N TYR A 55 -38.76 4.23 8.00
CA TYR A 55 -38.60 5.48 7.28
C TYR A 55 -39.61 5.64 6.13
N LYS A 56 -39.86 4.56 5.37
CA LYS A 56 -40.92 4.51 4.37
C LYS A 56 -42.30 4.89 4.98
N ASN A 57 -42.68 4.21 6.09
CA ASN A 57 -43.96 4.46 6.75
C ASN A 57 -44.10 5.91 7.23
N ALA A 58 -43.02 6.49 7.77
CA ALA A 58 -42.99 7.88 8.19
C ALA A 58 -43.15 8.85 7.01
N LEU A 59 -42.49 8.59 5.88
CA LEU A 59 -42.59 9.39 4.66
C LEU A 59 -44.01 9.34 4.06
N GLU A 60 -44.59 8.15 3.92
CA GLU A 60 -45.94 8.00 3.39
C GLU A 60 -46.99 8.74 4.23
N ASN A 61 -46.85 8.67 5.57
CA ASN A 61 -47.72 9.40 6.50
C ASN A 61 -47.54 10.91 6.43
N ALA A 62 -46.31 11.41 6.17
CA ALA A 62 -46.01 12.82 6.11
C ALA A 62 -46.34 13.48 4.77
N THR A 63 -46.26 12.73 3.67
CA THR A 63 -46.27 13.31 2.30
C THR A 63 -47.48 12.83 1.47
N ASN A 64 -48.24 11.83 1.91
CA ASN A 64 -49.26 11.13 1.13
C ASN A 64 -48.77 10.54 -0.23
N LEU A 65 -47.47 10.31 -0.35
CA LEU A 65 -46.85 9.65 -1.51
C LEU A 65 -46.89 8.15 -1.34
N GLU A 66 -47.17 7.42 -2.41
CA GLU A 66 -47.07 5.96 -2.44
C GLU A 66 -45.62 5.59 -2.75
N ILE A 67 -44.94 4.92 -1.80
CA ILE A 67 -43.57 4.50 -1.92
C ILE A 67 -43.46 2.99 -2.08
N ASN A 68 -42.88 2.57 -3.20
CA ASN A 68 -42.54 1.18 -3.39
C ASN A 68 -41.15 0.93 -2.79
N LEU A 69 -41.02 -0.08 -1.95
CA LEU A 69 -39.74 -0.46 -1.34
C LEU A 69 -39.67 -1.98 -1.22
N GLU A 70 -38.70 -2.55 -1.93
CA GLU A 70 -38.32 -3.96 -1.79
C GLU A 70 -36.84 -4.00 -1.35
N ILE A 71 -36.57 -4.77 -0.31
CA ILE A 71 -35.22 -4.94 0.23
C ILE A 71 -34.91 -6.43 0.22
N SER A 72 -33.73 -6.78 -0.28
CA SER A 72 -33.23 -8.15 -0.21
C SER A 72 -31.74 -8.13 0.12
N SER A 73 -31.37 -8.84 1.17
CA SER A 73 -29.98 -9.00 1.59
C SER A 73 -29.49 -10.41 1.32
N SER A 74 -28.28 -10.53 0.83
CA SER A 74 -27.63 -11.80 0.59
C SER A 74 -26.16 -11.75 0.98
N LYS A 75 -25.68 -12.83 1.60
CA LYS A 75 -24.26 -13.03 1.87
C LYS A 75 -23.58 -13.50 0.59
N LYS A 76 -22.57 -12.78 0.14
CA LYS A 76 -21.78 -13.11 -1.04
C LYS A 76 -20.37 -13.50 -0.63
N GLU A 77 -19.82 -14.51 -1.26
CA GLU A 77 -18.44 -14.86 -1.10
C GLU A 77 -17.57 -13.94 -1.97
N ASN A 78 -16.47 -13.47 -1.41
CA ASN A 78 -15.51 -12.61 -2.11
C ASN A 78 -14.63 -13.39 -3.13
N LEU A 79 -14.94 -14.64 -3.40
CA LEU A 79 -14.16 -15.56 -4.21
C LEU A 79 -13.90 -15.07 -5.64
N ASP A 80 -14.90 -14.50 -6.30
CA ASP A 80 -14.74 -14.03 -7.69
C ASP A 80 -13.85 -12.81 -7.76
N TRP A 81 -13.96 -11.87 -6.84
CA TRP A 81 -13.14 -10.68 -6.76
C TRP A 81 -11.68 -11.02 -6.43
N ILE A 82 -11.47 -11.95 -5.50
CA ILE A 82 -10.14 -12.46 -5.13
C ILE A 82 -9.51 -13.19 -6.33
N ASN A 83 -10.28 -13.97 -7.07
CA ASN A 83 -9.77 -14.70 -8.23
C ASN A 83 -9.46 -13.76 -9.42
N GLU A 84 -10.33 -12.78 -9.70
CA GLU A 84 -10.07 -11.76 -10.72
C GLU A 84 -8.86 -10.88 -10.33
N TYR A 85 -8.77 -10.47 -9.08
CA TYR A 85 -7.63 -9.74 -8.57
C TYR A 85 -6.32 -10.53 -8.68
N LYS A 86 -6.35 -11.83 -8.34
CA LYS A 86 -5.20 -12.72 -8.50
C LYS A 86 -4.75 -12.86 -9.96
N LYS A 87 -5.66 -12.86 -10.91
CA LYS A 87 -5.35 -12.91 -12.35
C LYS A 87 -4.66 -11.64 -12.85
N GLY A 88 -4.96 -10.49 -12.24
CA GLY A 88 -4.41 -9.18 -12.64
C GLY A 88 -3.01 -8.88 -12.07
N VAL A 89 -2.49 -9.71 -11.17
CA VAL A 89 -1.17 -9.44 -10.53
C VAL A 89 -0.12 -10.41 -11.08
N GLU A 90 0.64 -9.95 -12.06
CA GLU A 90 1.72 -10.71 -12.66
C GLU A 90 3.03 -10.54 -11.89
N PRO A 91 3.89 -11.58 -11.82
CA PRO A 91 5.24 -11.43 -11.29
C PRO A 91 6.08 -10.45 -12.11
N ILE A 92 6.97 -9.71 -11.44
CA ILE A 92 7.88 -8.75 -12.08
C ILE A 92 9.34 -9.05 -11.75
N ALA A 93 10.22 -8.81 -12.73
CA ALA A 93 11.67 -8.86 -12.54
C ALA A 93 12.27 -7.46 -12.56
N VAL A 94 12.97 -7.06 -11.50
CA VAL A 94 13.58 -5.74 -11.34
C VAL A 94 14.98 -5.87 -10.73
N GLY A 95 16.01 -5.43 -11.43
CA GLY A 95 17.38 -5.57 -10.99
C GLY A 95 17.74 -7.03 -10.71
N ARG A 96 18.07 -7.35 -9.45
CA ARG A 96 18.35 -8.70 -8.97
C ARG A 96 17.11 -9.44 -8.44
N PHE A 97 15.95 -8.81 -8.41
CA PHE A 97 14.79 -9.33 -7.72
C PHE A 97 13.75 -9.86 -8.69
N PHE A 98 13.11 -10.96 -8.29
CA PHE A 98 11.89 -11.49 -8.87
C PHE A 98 10.79 -11.37 -7.81
N VAL A 99 9.87 -10.46 -8.00
CA VAL A 99 8.76 -10.19 -7.08
C VAL A 99 7.52 -10.89 -7.60
N ARG A 100 6.90 -11.69 -6.76
CA ARG A 100 5.69 -12.44 -7.10
C ARG A 100 4.75 -12.56 -5.91
N PRO A 101 3.44 -12.71 -6.16
CA PRO A 101 2.52 -13.15 -5.13
C PRO A 101 2.73 -14.63 -4.78
N SER A 102 2.22 -15.06 -3.60
CA SER A 102 2.41 -16.41 -3.09
C SER A 102 1.77 -17.50 -3.96
N TRP A 103 0.72 -17.17 -4.70
CA TRP A 103 0.03 -18.08 -5.62
C TRP A 103 0.70 -18.25 -6.98
N CYS A 104 1.74 -17.48 -7.28
CA CYS A 104 2.54 -17.65 -8.48
C CYS A 104 3.76 -18.53 -8.17
N GLU A 105 4.10 -19.43 -9.09
CA GLU A 105 5.27 -20.28 -8.94
C GLU A 105 6.56 -19.48 -9.00
N LYS A 106 7.58 -19.97 -8.31
CA LYS A 106 8.93 -19.44 -8.42
C LYS A 106 9.47 -19.78 -9.81
N ALA A 107 9.96 -18.76 -10.51
CA ALA A 107 10.62 -18.95 -11.79
C ALA A 107 12.15 -18.94 -11.62
N ASP A 108 12.84 -19.85 -12.29
CA ASP A 108 14.31 -19.88 -12.34
C ASP A 108 14.82 -18.86 -13.37
N LEU A 109 14.62 -17.59 -13.07
CA LEU A 109 15.05 -16.47 -13.89
C LEU A 109 16.48 -16.05 -13.53
N LYS A 110 17.22 -15.62 -14.54
CA LYS A 110 18.58 -15.09 -14.37
C LYS A 110 18.63 -13.63 -14.76
N ASP A 111 19.48 -12.89 -14.07
CA ASP A 111 19.82 -11.53 -14.43
C ASP A 111 20.71 -11.46 -15.69
N LYS A 112 21.02 -10.26 -16.15
CA LYS A 112 21.91 -10.02 -17.31
C LYS A 112 23.34 -10.58 -17.16
N ASN A 113 23.75 -10.94 -15.94
CA ASN A 113 25.05 -11.51 -15.62
C ASN A 113 24.97 -13.05 -15.45
N GLY A 114 23.80 -13.66 -15.68
CA GLY A 114 23.56 -15.10 -15.52
C GLY A 114 23.36 -15.55 -14.08
N GLN A 115 23.19 -14.63 -13.10
CA GLN A 115 22.93 -14.96 -11.71
C GLN A 115 21.41 -15.13 -11.50
N ASN A 116 21.05 -16.11 -10.66
CA ASN A 116 19.65 -16.32 -10.33
C ASN A 116 19.06 -15.10 -9.63
N LEU A 117 17.84 -14.72 -10.04
CA LEU A 117 17.11 -13.64 -9.38
C LEU A 117 16.72 -14.03 -7.96
N ILE A 118 16.75 -13.05 -7.08
CA ILE A 118 16.35 -13.18 -5.69
C ILE A 118 14.82 -13.15 -5.62
N ASP A 119 14.21 -14.25 -5.21
CA ASP A 119 12.77 -14.41 -5.08
C ASP A 119 12.23 -13.62 -3.89
N ILE A 120 11.23 -12.76 -4.13
CA ILE A 120 10.52 -11.98 -3.11
C ILE A 120 9.02 -12.27 -3.25
N ILE A 121 8.41 -12.74 -2.17
CA ILE A 121 6.98 -13.04 -2.11
C ILE A 121 6.28 -11.87 -1.42
N ILE A 122 5.41 -11.18 -2.17
CA ILE A 122 4.54 -10.12 -1.64
C ILE A 122 3.12 -10.39 -2.14
N ASP A 123 2.24 -10.71 -1.21
CA ASP A 123 0.83 -10.79 -1.52
C ASP A 123 0.25 -9.38 -1.51
N PRO A 124 -0.39 -8.95 -2.59
CA PRO A 124 -1.08 -7.68 -2.62
C PRO A 124 -2.15 -7.67 -1.52
N ALA A 125 -1.97 -6.79 -0.57
CA ALA A 125 -2.85 -6.55 0.56
C ALA A 125 -3.26 -5.07 0.58
N LEU A 126 -3.99 -4.65 1.60
CA LEU A 126 -4.37 -3.24 1.80
C LEU A 126 -3.16 -2.29 2.01
N ALA A 127 -1.96 -2.84 2.32
CA ALA A 127 -0.76 -2.04 2.47
C ALA A 127 -0.11 -1.73 1.11
N PHE A 128 0.34 -0.48 0.93
CA PHE A 128 1.06 -0.02 -0.26
C PHE A 128 2.36 -0.81 -0.49
N GLY A 129 2.72 -1.05 -1.76
CA GLY A 129 4.01 -1.63 -2.12
C GLY A 129 3.95 -3.05 -2.69
N SER A 130 3.20 -3.26 -3.79
CA SER A 130 3.20 -4.54 -4.53
C SER A 130 4.42 -4.76 -5.44
N GLY A 131 5.25 -3.74 -5.63
CA GLY A 131 6.36 -3.74 -6.59
C GLY A 131 6.00 -3.22 -8.00
N HIS A 132 4.72 -3.17 -8.35
CA HIS A 132 4.27 -2.73 -9.68
C HIS A 132 4.30 -1.21 -9.86
N HIS A 133 4.13 -0.46 -8.77
CA HIS A 133 4.20 0.99 -8.82
C HIS A 133 5.61 1.44 -9.23
N GLU A 134 5.72 2.45 -10.09
CA GLU A 134 6.97 2.94 -10.66
C GLU A 134 8.00 3.29 -9.58
N SER A 135 7.57 3.95 -8.51
CA SER A 135 8.46 4.35 -7.41
C SER A 135 9.07 3.15 -6.69
N THR A 136 8.27 2.11 -6.42
CA THR A 136 8.73 0.88 -5.77
C THR A 136 9.68 0.12 -6.70
N ASN A 137 9.34 0.06 -8.00
CA ASN A 137 10.16 -0.57 -9.02
C ASN A 137 11.55 0.11 -9.12
N MET A 138 11.60 1.46 -9.14
CA MET A 138 12.85 2.20 -9.12
C MET A 138 13.65 1.95 -7.84
N CYS A 139 13.01 1.93 -6.66
CA CYS A 139 13.69 1.59 -5.41
C CYS A 139 14.33 0.21 -5.44
N LEU A 140 13.62 -0.81 -5.92
CA LEU A 140 14.18 -2.17 -6.07
C LEU A 140 15.43 -2.17 -6.98
N GLY A 141 15.37 -1.46 -8.11
CA GLY A 141 16.51 -1.27 -8.99
C GLY A 141 17.70 -0.61 -8.31
N LEU A 142 17.46 0.45 -7.54
CA LEU A 142 18.48 1.18 -6.79
C LEU A 142 19.05 0.35 -5.63
N ILE A 143 18.20 -0.38 -4.89
CA ILE A 143 18.66 -1.34 -3.87
C ILE A 143 19.56 -2.41 -4.51
N SER A 144 19.16 -2.94 -5.68
CA SER A 144 19.97 -3.90 -6.43
C SER A 144 21.37 -3.38 -6.77
N LYS A 145 21.50 -2.07 -6.97
CA LYS A 145 22.76 -1.40 -7.36
C LYS A 145 23.61 -0.99 -6.16
N TYR A 146 22.99 -0.48 -5.09
CA TYR A 146 23.69 0.18 -4.01
C TYR A 146 23.80 -0.62 -2.72
N ALA A 147 22.89 -1.58 -2.47
CA ALA A 147 22.93 -2.41 -1.27
C ALA A 147 24.12 -3.38 -1.32
N LYS A 148 24.82 -3.50 -0.20
CA LYS A 148 25.95 -4.43 -0.03
C LYS A 148 25.70 -5.33 1.17
N PRO A 149 26.17 -6.60 1.14
CA PRO A 149 26.18 -7.44 2.32
C PRO A 149 26.85 -6.73 3.50
N GLU A 150 26.41 -7.04 4.70
CA GLU A 150 26.90 -6.46 5.98
C GLU A 150 26.52 -4.99 6.24
N PHE A 151 25.95 -4.28 5.28
CA PHE A 151 25.42 -2.95 5.55
C PHE A 151 24.31 -3.02 6.61
N SER A 152 24.22 -1.96 7.40
CA SER A 152 23.02 -1.64 8.18
C SER A 152 22.05 -0.82 7.31
N GLY A 153 20.77 -1.17 7.33
CA GLY A 153 19.75 -0.53 6.50
C GLY A 153 18.54 -0.06 7.30
N LEU A 154 17.93 1.02 6.83
CA LEU A 154 16.65 1.52 7.33
C LEU A 154 15.67 1.73 6.17
N ASP A 155 14.47 1.17 6.33
CA ASP A 155 13.33 1.39 5.44
C ASP A 155 12.31 2.28 6.17
N VAL A 156 12.07 3.48 5.66
CA VAL A 156 11.19 4.51 6.24
C VAL A 156 9.90 4.59 5.45
N GLY A 157 8.77 4.31 6.10
CA GLY A 157 7.48 4.09 5.43
C GLY A 157 7.46 2.71 4.76
N CYS A 158 7.65 1.65 5.56
CA CYS A 158 7.92 0.32 5.03
C CYS A 158 6.72 -0.34 4.33
N GLY A 159 5.48 0.08 4.63
CA GLY A 159 4.26 -0.43 3.98
C GLY A 159 4.15 -1.95 4.03
N SER A 160 4.16 -2.60 2.87
CA SER A 160 4.18 -4.06 2.74
C SER A 160 5.49 -4.72 3.19
N GLY A 161 6.55 -3.94 3.40
CA GLY A 161 7.89 -4.43 3.71
C GLY A 161 8.71 -4.89 2.50
N ILE A 162 8.26 -4.67 1.28
CA ILE A 162 8.96 -5.13 0.07
C ILE A 162 10.40 -4.63 0.00
N LEU A 163 10.65 -3.35 0.33
CA LEU A 163 12.00 -2.78 0.28
C LEU A 163 12.87 -3.29 1.44
N SER A 164 12.28 -3.44 2.63
CA SER A 164 12.91 -4.10 3.77
C SER A 164 13.38 -5.52 3.44
N ILE A 165 12.50 -6.30 2.80
CA ILE A 165 12.78 -7.69 2.39
C ILE A 165 13.85 -7.71 1.30
N ALA A 166 13.77 -6.82 0.31
CA ALA A 166 14.78 -6.68 -0.74
C ALA A 166 16.16 -6.39 -0.15
N LEU A 167 16.27 -5.42 0.76
CA LEU A 167 17.50 -5.12 1.49
C LEU A 167 18.00 -6.35 2.26
N ALA A 168 17.14 -7.01 3.07
CA ALA A 168 17.54 -8.16 3.88
C ALA A 168 18.05 -9.32 3.02
N LYS A 169 17.39 -9.61 1.91
CA LYS A 169 17.81 -10.67 0.97
C LYS A 169 19.12 -10.37 0.24
N THR A 170 19.60 -9.11 0.27
CA THR A 170 20.94 -8.76 -0.21
C THR A 170 22.02 -8.85 0.86
N GLY A 171 21.68 -9.28 2.07
CA GLY A 171 22.60 -9.42 3.20
C GLY A 171 22.71 -8.18 4.08
N VAL A 172 21.83 -7.19 3.90
CA VAL A 172 21.75 -5.98 4.75
C VAL A 172 21.06 -6.32 6.07
N LYS A 173 21.55 -5.77 7.17
CA LYS A 173 20.89 -5.84 8.50
C LYS A 173 19.86 -4.72 8.59
N VAL A 174 18.59 -5.05 8.44
CA VAL A 174 17.51 -4.08 8.18
C VAL A 174 16.70 -3.77 9.42
N SER A 175 16.52 -2.48 9.67
CA SER A 175 15.45 -1.95 10.51
C SER A 175 14.38 -1.27 9.65
N SER A 176 13.13 -1.23 10.13
CA SER A 176 12.01 -0.69 9.36
C SER A 176 11.05 0.09 10.26
N CYS A 177 10.44 1.12 9.74
CA CYS A 177 9.39 1.85 10.46
C CYS A 177 8.26 2.31 9.53
N ASP A 178 7.09 2.41 10.13
CA ASP A 178 5.93 3.03 9.52
C ASP A 178 5.06 3.68 10.60
N THR A 179 4.35 4.74 10.27
CA THR A 179 3.40 5.39 11.19
C THR A 179 2.10 4.61 11.31
N ASP A 180 1.81 3.75 10.34
CA ASP A 180 0.65 2.86 10.33
C ASP A 180 1.00 1.50 10.97
N GLU A 181 0.28 1.12 12.02
CA GLU A 181 0.42 -0.17 12.68
C GLU A 181 0.10 -1.36 11.76
N GLN A 182 -0.83 -1.19 10.82
CA GLN A 182 -1.17 -2.22 9.84
C GLN A 182 0.00 -2.47 8.87
N ALA A 183 0.70 -1.43 8.44
CA ALA A 183 1.90 -1.53 7.63
C ALA A 183 3.03 -2.27 8.36
N VAL A 184 3.24 -1.95 9.65
CA VAL A 184 4.20 -2.65 10.50
C VAL A 184 3.86 -4.14 10.65
N SER A 185 2.59 -4.48 10.82
CA SER A 185 2.12 -5.87 10.88
C SER A 185 2.35 -6.60 9.55
N ALA A 186 1.97 -5.98 8.43
CA ALA A 186 2.16 -6.52 7.09
C ALA A 186 3.65 -6.76 6.77
N THR A 187 4.53 -5.81 7.16
CA THR A 187 5.99 -5.97 7.03
C THR A 187 6.50 -7.20 7.79
N LYS A 188 6.05 -7.43 9.03
CA LYS A 188 6.43 -8.60 9.83
C LYS A 188 5.97 -9.90 9.18
N GLU A 189 4.73 -9.97 8.74
CA GLU A 189 4.16 -11.14 8.09
C GLU A 189 4.89 -11.47 6.78
N ASN A 190 5.13 -10.47 5.94
CA ASN A 190 5.83 -10.65 4.68
C ASN A 190 7.31 -11.01 4.87
N ALA A 191 7.98 -10.45 5.90
CA ALA A 191 9.33 -10.85 6.25
C ALA A 191 9.38 -12.34 6.63
N LEU A 192 8.41 -12.82 7.43
CA LEU A 192 8.30 -14.22 7.80
C LEU A 192 8.05 -15.14 6.59
N LYS A 193 7.12 -14.76 5.68
CA LYS A 193 6.85 -15.49 4.43
C LYS A 193 8.10 -15.62 3.54
N ASN A 194 8.97 -14.61 3.58
CA ASN A 194 10.22 -14.59 2.82
C ASN A 194 11.40 -15.23 3.52
N GLY A 195 11.23 -15.73 4.75
CA GLY A 195 12.29 -16.32 5.55
C GLY A 195 13.41 -15.34 5.92
N VAL A 196 13.12 -14.04 6.00
CA VAL A 196 14.08 -13.01 6.39
C VAL A 196 13.80 -12.54 7.82
N LYS A 197 14.88 -12.21 8.53
CA LYS A 197 14.81 -11.60 9.85
C LYS A 197 15.16 -10.12 9.74
N LEU A 198 14.30 -9.25 10.24
CA LEU A 198 14.57 -7.83 10.37
C LEU A 198 15.04 -7.54 11.80
N ASP A 199 16.04 -6.65 11.94
CA ASP A 199 16.67 -6.36 13.24
C ASP A 199 15.72 -5.65 14.19
N ASN A 200 14.96 -4.67 13.65
CA ASN A 200 13.96 -3.94 14.41
C ASN A 200 12.84 -3.46 13.49
N ILE A 201 11.60 -3.51 13.99
CA ILE A 201 10.42 -2.97 13.29
C ILE A 201 9.56 -2.24 14.31
N TRP A 202 9.24 -0.97 14.05
CA TRP A 202 8.45 -0.17 14.99
C TRP A 202 7.38 0.69 14.32
N VAL A 203 6.32 0.97 15.06
CA VAL A 203 5.32 1.99 14.70
C VAL A 203 5.89 3.35 15.08
N GLY A 204 5.97 4.24 14.10
CA GLY A 204 6.52 5.58 14.27
C GLY A 204 7.37 6.01 13.08
N SER A 205 8.18 7.05 13.28
CA SER A 205 8.98 7.65 12.23
C SER A 205 10.49 7.41 12.42
N VAL A 206 11.28 7.90 11.48
CA VAL A 206 12.74 7.80 11.46
C VAL A 206 13.40 8.39 12.73
N ASN A 207 12.80 9.42 13.34
CA ASN A 207 13.32 10.06 14.54
C ASN A 207 13.24 9.19 15.81
N ASN A 208 12.48 8.09 15.80
CA ASN A 208 12.47 7.13 16.87
C ASN A 208 13.73 6.27 16.93
N SER A 209 14.55 6.27 15.85
CA SER A 209 15.84 5.59 15.82
C SER A 209 16.98 6.55 16.18
N GLN A 210 17.82 6.14 17.15
CA GLN A 210 19.07 6.86 17.49
C GLN A 210 20.27 6.33 16.69
N LYS A 211 20.05 5.31 15.84
CA LYS A 211 21.11 4.70 15.04
C LYS A 211 21.27 5.42 13.71
N LYS A 212 22.46 5.29 13.14
CA LYS A 212 22.73 5.63 11.75
C LYS A 212 22.90 4.36 10.94
N TYR A 213 22.68 4.47 9.64
CA TYR A 213 22.62 3.33 8.74
C TYR A 213 23.47 3.58 7.49
N ASP A 214 24.08 2.53 6.95
CA ASP A 214 24.88 2.60 5.72
C ASP A 214 23.99 2.84 4.48
N ILE A 215 22.74 2.37 4.53
CA ILE A 215 21.75 2.63 3.50
C ILE A 215 20.38 2.93 4.12
N VAL A 216 19.80 4.06 3.72
CA VAL A 216 18.44 4.48 4.11
C VAL A 216 17.59 4.60 2.86
N VAL A 217 16.40 4.00 2.90
CA VAL A 217 15.41 4.06 1.81
C VAL A 217 14.13 4.68 2.35
N ALA A 218 13.56 5.62 1.60
CA ALA A 218 12.25 6.20 1.88
C ALA A 218 11.46 6.33 0.56
N ASN A 219 10.43 5.49 0.41
CA ASN A 219 9.50 5.54 -0.72
C ASN A 219 8.15 6.09 -0.24
N ILE A 220 8.10 7.38 0.01
CA ILE A 220 6.98 8.12 0.60
C ILE A 220 6.73 9.41 -0.16
N ILE A 221 5.59 10.07 0.06
CA ILE A 221 5.24 11.31 -0.66
C ILE A 221 6.22 12.45 -0.36
N ALA A 222 6.45 13.31 -1.36
CA ALA A 222 7.44 14.39 -1.33
C ALA A 222 7.31 15.33 -0.12
N ASP A 223 6.09 15.69 0.28
CA ASP A 223 5.87 16.59 1.41
C ASP A 223 6.32 15.97 2.75
N VAL A 224 6.14 14.65 2.93
CA VAL A 224 6.64 13.92 4.09
C VAL A 224 8.16 13.81 4.06
N ILE A 225 8.78 13.58 2.91
CA ILE A 225 10.24 13.60 2.74
C ILE A 225 10.81 14.96 3.18
N LEU A 226 10.18 16.05 2.73
CA LEU A 226 10.60 17.41 3.10
C LEU A 226 10.42 17.70 4.59
N MET A 227 9.35 17.22 5.19
CA MET A 227 9.12 17.33 6.63
C MET A 227 10.20 16.57 7.42
N LEU A 228 10.58 15.38 6.98
CA LEU A 228 11.53 14.49 7.63
C LEU A 228 13.00 14.72 7.19
N GLN A 229 13.29 15.70 6.33
CA GLN A 229 14.59 15.87 5.69
C GLN A 229 15.79 15.84 6.67
N ASN A 230 15.66 16.51 7.81
CA ASN A 230 16.74 16.58 8.80
C ASN A 230 16.98 15.22 9.49
N ASP A 231 15.90 14.49 9.79
CA ASP A 231 15.99 13.20 10.45
C ASP A 231 16.47 12.11 9.48
N LEU A 232 16.04 12.17 8.21
CA LEU A 232 16.57 11.31 7.15
C LEU A 232 18.08 11.52 6.96
N LYS A 233 18.56 12.76 6.86
CA LYS A 233 20.00 13.06 6.76
C LYS A 233 20.80 12.58 7.98
N LYS A 234 20.24 12.75 9.19
CA LYS A 234 20.89 12.31 10.43
C LYS A 234 20.97 10.79 10.51
N SER A 235 19.97 10.07 10.00
CA SER A 235 19.93 8.61 10.04
C SER A 235 20.94 7.93 9.11
N VAL A 236 21.56 8.66 8.18
CA VAL A 236 22.58 8.12 7.26
C VAL A 236 23.96 8.26 7.88
N GLU A 237 24.77 7.19 7.81
CA GLU A 237 26.20 7.23 8.19
C GLU A 237 27.04 8.09 7.24
N ASN A 238 28.20 8.54 7.70
CA ASN A 238 29.16 9.21 6.83
C ASN A 238 29.63 8.25 5.73
N GLY A 239 29.48 8.64 4.47
CA GLY A 239 29.73 7.78 3.31
C GLY A 239 28.55 6.85 2.94
N GLY A 240 27.49 6.88 3.73
CA GLY A 240 26.29 6.09 3.50
C GLY A 240 25.41 6.63 2.37
N ILE A 241 24.42 5.84 2.00
CA ILE A 241 23.51 6.05 0.86
C ILE A 241 22.10 6.37 1.37
N LEU A 242 21.48 7.40 0.77
CA LEU A 242 20.07 7.73 0.97
C LEU A 242 19.34 7.60 -0.37
N ILE A 243 18.34 6.73 -0.42
CA ILE A 243 17.45 6.54 -1.58
C ILE A 243 16.09 7.15 -1.24
N LEU A 244 15.68 8.15 -2.02
CA LEU A 244 14.37 8.80 -1.90
C LEU A 244 13.53 8.50 -3.14
N SER A 245 12.28 8.12 -2.96
CA SER A 245 11.32 7.82 -4.01
C SER A 245 9.88 8.15 -3.58
N GLY A 246 8.89 7.90 -4.46
CA GLY A 246 7.51 8.34 -4.22
C GLY A 246 7.33 9.83 -4.52
N ILE A 247 8.20 10.39 -5.34
CA ILE A 247 8.29 11.81 -5.64
C ILE A 247 7.78 12.04 -7.08
N LEU A 248 6.76 12.88 -7.25
CA LEU A 248 6.38 13.36 -8.57
C LEU A 248 7.43 14.34 -9.11
N GLU A 249 7.69 14.31 -10.43
CA GLU A 249 8.68 15.14 -11.12
C GLU A 249 8.60 16.61 -10.75
N LYS A 250 7.41 17.17 -10.58
CA LYS A 250 7.18 18.57 -10.18
C LYS A 250 7.84 18.96 -8.84
N TYR A 251 8.17 17.98 -7.99
CA TYR A 251 8.86 18.22 -6.71
C TYR A 251 10.38 18.00 -6.77
N LEU A 252 10.92 17.56 -7.92
CA LEU A 252 12.34 17.20 -8.07
C LEU A 252 13.30 18.28 -7.60
N ASP A 253 13.14 19.51 -8.07
CA ASP A 253 14.04 20.62 -7.73
C ASP A 253 13.94 21.02 -6.26
N ARG A 254 12.75 20.94 -5.68
CA ARG A 254 12.53 21.21 -4.25
C ARG A 254 13.25 20.17 -3.37
N ILE A 255 13.17 18.89 -3.75
CA ILE A 255 13.89 17.82 -3.05
C ILE A 255 15.39 18.00 -3.20
N LYS A 256 15.93 18.24 -4.41
CA LYS A 256 17.35 18.49 -4.64
C LYS A 256 17.86 19.64 -3.78
N SER A 257 17.13 20.75 -3.73
CA SER A 257 17.51 21.92 -2.91
C SER A 257 17.54 21.59 -1.42
N SER A 258 16.55 20.83 -0.93
CA SER A 258 16.46 20.45 0.48
C SER A 258 17.56 19.49 0.94
N PHE A 259 18.14 18.73 0.02
CA PHE A 259 19.23 17.78 0.29
C PHE A 259 20.56 18.22 -0.35
N SER A 260 20.74 19.52 -0.65
CA SER A 260 21.91 20.07 -1.31
C SER A 260 23.23 19.97 -0.51
N ASP A 261 23.13 19.67 0.79
CA ASP A 261 24.28 19.38 1.67
C ASP A 261 24.79 17.93 1.54
N LEU A 262 24.07 17.08 0.80
CA LEU A 262 24.50 15.73 0.43
C LEU A 262 24.95 15.69 -1.05
N ASN A 263 25.82 14.75 -1.39
CA ASN A 263 26.22 14.55 -2.77
C ASN A 263 25.16 13.79 -3.56
N LEU A 264 24.50 14.42 -4.53
CA LEU A 264 23.56 13.76 -5.44
C LEU A 264 24.34 12.84 -6.40
N VAL A 265 24.08 11.54 -6.30
CA VAL A 265 24.79 10.49 -7.07
C VAL A 265 24.00 10.11 -8.32
N GLU A 266 22.67 10.01 -8.21
CA GLU A 266 21.83 9.52 -9.29
C GLU A 266 20.41 10.07 -9.19
N VAL A 267 19.80 10.31 -10.34
CA VAL A 267 18.36 10.59 -10.50
C VAL A 267 17.82 9.58 -11.50
N SER A 268 16.79 8.84 -11.11
CA SER A 268 16.05 7.93 -11.98
C SER A 268 14.64 8.45 -12.16
N GLN A 269 14.11 8.35 -13.38
CA GLN A 269 12.73 8.76 -13.69
C GLN A 269 12.01 7.66 -14.45
N LYS A 270 10.75 7.45 -14.11
CA LYS A 270 9.83 6.56 -14.81
C LYS A 270 8.45 7.20 -14.80
N ASN A 271 7.97 7.56 -15.99
CA ASN A 271 6.77 8.38 -16.16
C ASN A 271 6.88 9.68 -15.35
N GLU A 272 5.86 10.01 -14.56
CA GLU A 272 5.86 11.20 -13.67
C GLU A 272 6.60 11.02 -12.34
N TRP A 273 7.14 9.83 -12.07
CA TRP A 273 7.82 9.52 -10.81
C TRP A 273 9.33 9.62 -10.91
N VAL A 274 9.94 10.16 -9.87
CA VAL A 274 11.41 10.28 -9.76
C VAL A 274 11.92 9.65 -8.47
N SER A 275 13.12 9.12 -8.55
CA SER A 275 13.89 8.63 -7.40
C SER A 275 15.26 9.26 -7.42
N LEU A 276 15.79 9.61 -6.24
CA LEU A 276 17.08 10.24 -6.08
C LEU A 276 17.95 9.39 -5.15
N VAL A 277 19.23 9.33 -5.47
CA VAL A 277 20.24 8.71 -4.62
C VAL A 277 21.23 9.79 -4.18
N PHE A 278 21.39 9.93 -2.88
CA PHE A 278 22.38 10.82 -2.28
C PHE A 278 23.43 10.00 -1.52
N LYS A 279 24.64 10.53 -1.45
CA LYS A 279 25.72 10.04 -0.59
C LYS A 279 26.06 11.11 0.42
N LYS A 280 26.13 10.73 1.69
CA LYS A 280 26.53 11.61 2.79
C LYS A 280 28.03 11.73 2.91
#